data_a60fa569c7cb9d6d62ff3edaab3174d0
#
_entry.id   a60fa569c7cb9d6d62ff3edaab3174d0
#
_cell.length_a   1.000
_cell.length_b   1.000
_cell.length_c   1.000
_cell.angle_alpha   90.00
_cell.angle_beta   90.00
_cell.angle_gamma   90.00
#
_symmetry.space_group_name_H-M   'P 1'
#
loop_
_entity.id
_entity.type
_entity.pdbx_description
1 polymer ?
#
loop_
_entity_poly.entity_id
_entity_poly.type
_entity_poly.pdbx_seq_one_letter_code
_entity_poly.pdbx_strand_id
1 'polypeptide(L)'
;MMNRYYLLSVIVAFNLFSIAHTQSQTRESMSRELEEVARVATVMVDGDVCQRIMTERALKKLFVIDPRDQWAGSDNFDVNPEPFIQTKKTLMRLAKLRPYPIDCNLWMLFKENPGKIQILIRNQYEMSQFWTWGVLYQEIPPEMAEVLSSGKPKTISGKGDLISVLTPVYNSLGDIVGLVEVVGRLRVNWQENVK
;
A
#
# COMPACT_ATOMS: atom_id res chain seq x y z
N MET A 1 -60.30 14.20 -2.03
CA MET A 1 -59.32 15.29 -2.22
C MET A 1 -58.13 15.02 -1.31
N MET A 2 -57.11 14.38 -1.82
CA MET A 2 -55.90 14.09 -1.07
C MET A 2 -55.02 15.36 -1.00
N ASN A 3 -54.69 15.77 0.19
CA ASN A 3 -54.19 17.10 0.54
C ASN A 3 -52.78 17.29 -0.11
N ARG A 4 -52.64 18.20 -1.08
CA ARG A 4 -51.41 18.54 -1.81
C ARG A 4 -50.20 18.88 -0.90
N TYR A 5 -50.46 19.21 0.35
CA TYR A 5 -49.45 19.57 1.34
C TYR A 5 -48.69 18.34 1.90
N TYR A 6 -49.28 17.14 1.89
CA TYR A 6 -48.58 15.93 2.32
C TYR A 6 -47.55 15.46 1.29
N LEU A 7 -47.81 15.69 0.01
CA LEU A 7 -46.83 15.29 -1.05
C LEU A 7 -45.60 16.19 -1.01
N LEU A 8 -45.75 17.48 -0.75
CA LEU A 8 -44.64 18.43 -0.64
C LEU A 8 -43.75 18.15 0.56
N SER A 9 -44.31 17.80 1.71
CA SER A 9 -43.54 17.50 2.93
C SER A 9 -42.74 16.20 2.81
N VAL A 10 -43.26 15.20 2.09
CA VAL A 10 -42.52 13.93 1.85
C VAL A 10 -41.35 14.16 0.89
N ILE A 11 -41.51 14.98 -0.15
CA ILE A 11 -40.42 15.29 -1.11
C ILE A 11 -39.32 16.11 -0.45
N VAL A 12 -39.65 17.05 0.43
CA VAL A 12 -38.66 17.85 1.18
C VAL A 12 -37.91 16.96 2.19
N ALA A 13 -38.61 16.06 2.90
CA ALA A 13 -37.97 15.14 3.83
C ALA A 13 -37.02 14.15 3.09
N PHE A 14 -37.40 13.67 1.90
CA PHE A 14 -36.53 12.78 1.11
C PHE A 14 -35.27 13.48 0.59
N ASN A 15 -35.37 14.76 0.21
CA ASN A 15 -34.19 15.53 -0.21
C ASN A 15 -33.25 15.89 0.94
N LEU A 16 -33.77 16.11 2.15
CA LEU A 16 -32.96 16.35 3.34
C LEU A 16 -32.21 15.10 3.80
N PHE A 17 -32.76 13.89 3.59
CA PHE A 17 -32.09 12.63 3.90
C PHE A 17 -30.98 12.29 2.90
N SER A 18 -31.05 12.75 1.65
CA SER A 18 -30.03 12.52 0.63
C SER A 18 -28.78 13.42 0.78
N ILE A 19 -28.84 14.49 1.55
CA ILE A 19 -27.72 15.42 1.77
C ILE A 19 -26.78 14.97 2.91
N ALA A 20 -27.18 13.98 3.69
CA ALA A 20 -26.50 13.64 4.96
C ALA A 20 -25.36 12.63 4.84
N HIS A 21 -24.89 12.21 3.66
CA HIS A 21 -23.86 11.18 3.54
C HIS A 21 -22.64 11.52 2.68
N THR A 22 -22.32 12.81 2.55
CA THR A 22 -20.96 13.17 2.12
C THR A 22 -20.11 13.40 3.37
N GLN A 23 -19.84 12.32 4.10
CA GLN A 23 -18.85 12.37 5.16
C GLN A 23 -17.51 12.68 4.51
N SER A 24 -16.97 13.89 4.70
CA SER A 24 -15.62 14.21 4.27
C SER A 24 -14.69 13.22 4.97
N GLN A 25 -13.97 12.41 4.19
CA GLN A 25 -13.01 11.46 4.72
C GLN A 25 -11.93 12.25 5.45
N THR A 26 -11.87 12.11 6.77
CA THR A 26 -10.82 12.73 7.58
C THR A 26 -9.53 11.92 7.46
N ARG A 27 -8.39 12.57 7.71
CA ARG A 27 -7.09 11.88 7.76
C ARG A 27 -7.10 10.72 8.76
N GLU A 28 -7.73 10.91 9.91
CA GLU A 28 -7.83 9.89 10.95
C GLU A 28 -8.71 8.71 10.56
N SER A 29 -9.85 8.96 9.90
CA SER A 29 -10.71 7.87 9.42
C SER A 29 -9.99 7.06 8.36
N MET A 30 -9.31 7.73 7.43
CA MET A 30 -8.55 7.07 6.38
C MET A 30 -7.35 6.28 6.95
N SER A 31 -6.61 6.84 7.92
CA SER A 31 -5.52 6.11 8.58
C SER A 31 -6.01 4.80 9.18
N ARG A 32 -7.11 4.84 9.93
CA ARG A 32 -7.72 3.63 10.53
C ARG A 32 -8.14 2.61 9.46
N GLU A 33 -8.74 3.08 8.37
CA GLU A 33 -9.15 2.19 7.28
C GLU A 33 -7.96 1.53 6.58
N LEU A 34 -6.85 2.26 6.38
CA LEU A 34 -5.62 1.70 5.81
C LEU A 34 -4.93 0.75 6.80
N GLU A 35 -4.96 1.03 8.10
CA GLU A 35 -4.46 0.12 9.15
C GLU A 35 -5.22 -1.21 9.19
N GLU A 36 -6.55 -1.18 8.96
CA GLU A 36 -7.32 -2.41 8.82
C GLU A 36 -6.88 -3.24 7.60
N VAL A 37 -6.65 -2.61 6.45
CA VAL A 37 -6.12 -3.29 5.27
C VAL A 37 -4.73 -3.84 5.54
N ALA A 38 -3.86 -3.07 6.19
CA ALA A 38 -2.51 -3.50 6.57
C ALA A 38 -2.55 -4.72 7.51
N ARG A 39 -3.46 -4.73 8.49
CA ARG A 39 -3.66 -5.90 9.37
C ARG A 39 -4.09 -7.14 8.60
N VAL A 40 -4.98 -7.00 7.62
CA VAL A 40 -5.36 -8.11 6.74
C VAL A 40 -4.17 -8.54 5.88
N ALA A 41 -3.36 -7.61 5.39
CA ALA A 41 -2.17 -7.89 4.60
C ALA A 41 -1.15 -8.76 5.37
N THR A 42 -0.95 -8.50 6.66
CA THR A 42 -0.05 -9.30 7.52
C THR A 42 -0.44 -10.80 7.55
N VAL A 43 -1.74 -11.09 7.41
CA VAL A 43 -2.24 -12.47 7.42
C VAL A 43 -2.29 -13.10 6.03
N MET A 44 -2.58 -12.28 5.00
CA MET A 44 -2.84 -12.78 3.65
C MET A 44 -1.62 -12.86 2.76
N VAL A 45 -0.56 -12.11 3.07
CA VAL A 45 0.68 -12.10 2.28
C VAL A 45 1.64 -13.13 2.86
N ASP A 46 1.90 -14.16 2.08
CA ASP A 46 2.74 -15.29 2.47
C ASP A 46 4.23 -14.97 2.20
N GLY A 47 5.01 -14.87 3.27
CA GLY A 47 6.43 -14.55 3.19
C GLY A 47 7.28 -15.64 2.54
N ASP A 48 6.92 -16.91 2.68
CA ASP A 48 7.62 -18.01 2.00
C ASP A 48 7.42 -17.95 0.49
N VAL A 49 6.23 -17.55 0.04
CA VAL A 49 5.96 -17.29 -1.37
C VAL A 49 6.73 -16.06 -1.85
N CYS A 50 6.73 -14.98 -1.06
CA CYS A 50 7.44 -13.74 -1.40
C CYS A 50 8.95 -13.97 -1.58
N GLN A 51 9.59 -14.77 -0.74
CA GLN A 51 11.01 -15.07 -0.82
C GLN A 51 11.42 -15.84 -2.09
N ARG A 52 10.48 -16.51 -2.76
CA ARG A 52 10.71 -17.24 -4.02
C ARG A 52 10.48 -16.41 -5.27
N ILE A 53 10.07 -15.14 -5.14
CA ILE A 53 9.76 -14.30 -6.29
C ILE A 53 11.00 -14.03 -7.14
N MET A 54 12.10 -13.63 -6.52
CA MET A 54 13.33 -13.34 -7.26
C MET A 54 14.11 -14.61 -7.57
N THR A 55 14.65 -14.70 -8.79
CA THR A 55 15.57 -15.77 -9.17
C THR A 55 16.96 -15.53 -8.59
N GLU A 56 17.77 -16.58 -8.45
CA GLU A 56 19.17 -16.43 -8.04
C GLU A 56 19.97 -15.52 -8.99
N ARG A 57 19.64 -15.55 -10.28
CA ARG A 57 20.26 -14.67 -11.29
C ARG A 57 19.94 -13.20 -11.03
N ALA A 58 18.67 -12.89 -10.72
CA ALA A 58 18.26 -11.53 -10.38
C ALA A 58 18.93 -11.05 -9.09
N LEU A 59 19.00 -11.90 -8.05
CA LEU A 59 19.67 -11.57 -6.80
C LEU A 59 21.17 -11.24 -7.02
N LYS A 60 21.87 -12.04 -7.82
CA LYS A 60 23.28 -11.76 -8.14
C LYS A 60 23.48 -10.44 -8.85
N LYS A 61 22.55 -10.03 -9.74
CA LYS A 61 22.62 -8.76 -10.46
C LYS A 61 22.22 -7.56 -9.59
N LEU A 62 21.25 -7.75 -8.72
CA LEU A 62 20.72 -6.69 -7.85
C LEU A 62 21.81 -6.03 -6.99
N PHE A 63 22.77 -6.81 -6.53
CA PHE A 63 23.84 -6.32 -5.65
C PHE A 63 25.10 -5.83 -6.39
N VAL A 64 25.08 -5.87 -7.73
CA VAL A 64 26.17 -5.30 -8.53
C VAL A 64 25.98 -3.78 -8.56
N ILE A 65 26.91 -3.07 -7.94
CA ILE A 65 26.94 -1.60 -7.98
C ILE A 65 27.71 -1.18 -9.21
N ASP A 66 27.05 -0.59 -10.21
CA ASP A 66 27.71 0.11 -11.31
C ASP A 66 27.73 1.61 -10.98
N PRO A 67 28.92 2.23 -10.79
CA PRO A 67 29.04 3.65 -10.50
C PRO A 67 28.46 4.56 -11.60
N ARG A 68 28.30 4.04 -12.82
CA ARG A 68 27.80 4.78 -13.99
C ARG A 68 26.28 4.67 -14.14
N ASP A 69 25.68 3.66 -13.52
CA ASP A 69 24.24 3.39 -13.59
C ASP A 69 23.72 2.86 -12.25
N GLN A 70 23.26 3.76 -11.41
CA GLN A 70 22.69 3.41 -10.10
C GLN A 70 21.39 2.59 -10.20
N TRP A 71 20.80 2.51 -11.40
CA TRP A 71 19.56 1.81 -11.67
C TRP A 71 19.77 0.43 -12.31
N ALA A 72 21.01 0.09 -12.66
CA ALA A 72 21.33 -1.16 -13.38
C ALA A 72 20.80 -2.42 -12.69
N GLY A 73 20.72 -2.42 -11.36
CA GLY A 73 20.14 -3.52 -10.59
C GLY A 73 18.60 -3.50 -10.50
N SER A 74 17.96 -2.36 -10.79
CA SER A 74 16.52 -2.18 -10.54
C SER A 74 15.63 -2.52 -11.74
N ASP A 75 16.15 -2.45 -12.96
CA ASP A 75 15.37 -2.63 -14.19
C ASP A 75 15.25 -4.08 -14.68
N ASN A 76 16.03 -4.99 -14.12
CA ASN A 76 16.09 -6.39 -14.55
C ASN A 76 15.46 -7.32 -13.50
N PHE A 77 14.15 -7.22 -13.28
CA PHE A 77 13.46 -8.22 -12.49
C PHE A 77 13.27 -9.52 -13.28
N ASP A 78 14.22 -10.41 -13.12
CA ASP A 78 14.04 -11.80 -13.45
C ASP A 78 13.30 -12.47 -12.30
N VAL A 79 12.00 -12.64 -12.45
CA VAL A 79 11.14 -13.16 -11.40
C VAL A 79 10.58 -14.53 -11.77
N ASN A 80 10.39 -15.37 -10.76
CA ASN A 80 9.64 -16.60 -10.90
C ASN A 80 8.14 -16.25 -11.10
N PRO A 81 7.54 -16.62 -12.24
CA PRO A 81 6.20 -16.15 -12.58
C PRO A 81 5.12 -16.56 -11.57
N GLU A 82 5.16 -17.79 -11.08
CA GLU A 82 4.14 -18.33 -10.19
C GLU A 82 4.05 -17.55 -8.87
N PRO A 83 5.11 -17.46 -8.04
CA PRO A 83 5.03 -16.71 -6.78
C PRO A 83 4.80 -15.22 -7.00
N PHE A 84 5.33 -14.62 -8.07
CA PHE A 84 5.07 -13.24 -8.43
C PHE A 84 3.59 -13.01 -8.69
N ILE A 85 2.96 -13.82 -9.55
CA ILE A 85 1.53 -13.69 -9.91
C ILE A 85 0.65 -13.94 -8.68
N GLN A 86 0.95 -14.94 -7.86
CA GLN A 86 0.21 -15.26 -6.65
C GLN A 86 0.22 -14.06 -5.70
N THR A 87 1.39 -13.52 -5.39
CA THR A 87 1.54 -12.37 -4.50
C THR A 87 0.88 -11.13 -5.09
N LYS A 88 1.11 -10.84 -6.38
CA LYS A 88 0.49 -9.70 -7.08
C LYS A 88 -1.03 -9.75 -6.99
N LYS A 89 -1.65 -10.92 -7.22
CA LYS A 89 -3.10 -11.09 -7.09
C LYS A 89 -3.58 -10.83 -5.67
N THR A 90 -2.84 -11.26 -4.65
CA THR A 90 -3.17 -11.00 -3.25
C THR A 90 -3.15 -9.50 -2.97
N LEU A 91 -2.09 -8.78 -3.35
CA LEU A 91 -1.98 -7.33 -3.19
C LEU A 91 -3.10 -6.57 -3.92
N MET A 92 -3.45 -7.00 -5.14
CA MET A 92 -4.58 -6.41 -5.88
C MET A 92 -5.94 -6.64 -5.22
N ARG A 93 -6.14 -7.79 -4.55
CA ARG A 93 -7.37 -8.06 -3.77
C ARG A 93 -7.43 -7.22 -2.52
N LEU A 94 -6.32 -7.06 -1.80
CA LEU A 94 -6.21 -6.18 -0.64
C LEU A 94 -6.55 -4.73 -1.01
N ALA A 95 -6.04 -4.25 -2.15
CA ALA A 95 -6.35 -2.91 -2.66
C ALA A 95 -7.85 -2.69 -2.97
N LYS A 96 -8.63 -3.77 -3.14
CA LYS A 96 -10.09 -3.72 -3.36
C LYS A 96 -10.92 -3.80 -2.10
N LEU A 97 -10.31 -3.90 -0.92
CA LEU A 97 -11.03 -3.90 0.35
C LEU A 97 -11.66 -2.53 0.69
N ARG A 98 -11.31 -1.51 -0.08
CA ARG A 98 -11.89 -0.16 0.07
C ARG A 98 -12.60 0.27 -1.21
N PRO A 99 -13.67 1.08 -1.10
CA PRO A 99 -14.42 1.57 -2.26
C PRO A 99 -13.71 2.67 -3.04
N TYR A 100 -12.57 3.14 -2.54
CA TYR A 100 -11.72 4.13 -3.17
C TYR A 100 -10.34 3.54 -3.50
N PRO A 101 -9.60 4.11 -4.46
CA PRO A 101 -8.29 3.61 -4.83
C PRO A 101 -7.28 3.68 -3.69
N ILE A 102 -6.67 2.54 -3.42
CA ILE A 102 -5.48 2.39 -2.58
C ILE A 102 -4.51 1.47 -3.29
N ASP A 103 -3.24 1.55 -2.96
CA ASP A 103 -2.22 0.62 -3.42
C ASP A 103 -1.67 -0.21 -2.27
N CYS A 104 -1.34 -1.47 -2.59
CA CYS A 104 -0.61 -2.35 -1.71
C CYS A 104 0.68 -2.73 -2.42
N ASN A 105 1.82 -2.30 -1.87
CA ASN A 105 3.14 -2.52 -2.42
C ASN A 105 3.91 -3.50 -1.54
N LEU A 106 4.73 -4.37 -2.15
CA LEU A 106 5.60 -5.30 -1.44
C LEU A 106 7.04 -4.80 -1.44
N TRP A 107 7.61 -4.65 -0.26
CA TRP A 107 9.02 -4.39 -0.01
C TRP A 107 9.68 -5.64 0.54
N MET A 108 10.81 -6.04 -0.03
CA MET A 108 11.50 -7.27 0.37
C MET A 108 12.88 -7.00 0.95
N LEU A 109 13.17 -7.76 2.02
CA LEU A 109 14.51 -7.93 2.56
C LEU A 109 15.23 -9.04 1.79
N PHE A 110 16.55 -8.99 1.83
CA PHE A 110 17.40 -9.98 1.16
C PHE A 110 18.29 -10.68 2.18
N LYS A 111 18.22 -12.01 2.23
CA LYS A 111 19.04 -12.82 3.15
C LYS A 111 20.53 -12.62 2.92
N GLU A 112 20.93 -12.42 1.65
CA GLU A 112 22.31 -12.20 1.23
C GLU A 112 22.84 -10.82 1.65
N ASN A 113 21.95 -9.86 1.94
CA ASN A 113 22.26 -8.50 2.35
C ASN A 113 21.18 -7.96 3.30
N PRO A 114 21.18 -8.36 4.58
CA PRO A 114 20.08 -8.09 5.51
C PRO A 114 19.85 -6.60 5.85
N GLY A 115 20.82 -5.75 5.54
CA GLY A 115 20.68 -4.30 5.71
C GLY A 115 20.03 -3.57 4.53
N LYS A 116 19.54 -4.28 3.52
CA LYS A 116 19.02 -3.70 2.29
C LYS A 116 17.56 -4.06 2.08
N ILE A 117 16.80 -3.13 1.49
CA ILE A 117 15.40 -3.32 1.14
C ILE A 117 15.08 -2.70 -0.21
N GLN A 118 14.17 -3.34 -0.95
CA GLN A 118 13.69 -2.83 -2.24
C GLN A 118 12.21 -3.13 -2.42
N ILE A 119 11.51 -2.25 -3.15
CA ILE A 119 10.16 -2.54 -3.61
C ILE A 119 10.21 -3.60 -4.71
N LEU A 120 9.50 -4.71 -4.50
CA LEU A 120 9.47 -5.83 -5.43
C LEU A 120 8.20 -5.87 -6.27
N ILE A 121 7.06 -5.56 -5.65
CA ILE A 121 5.77 -5.50 -6.35
C ILE A 121 5.09 -4.19 -5.96
N ARG A 122 4.58 -3.49 -6.96
CA ARG A 122 3.75 -2.29 -6.78
C ARG A 122 2.46 -2.38 -7.58
N ASN A 123 1.44 -1.72 -7.09
CA ASN A 123 0.25 -1.36 -7.84
C ASN A 123 0.44 0.06 -8.41
N GLN A 124 -0.46 0.53 -9.30
CA GLN A 124 -0.20 1.74 -10.08
C GLN A 124 -1.18 2.88 -9.82
N TYR A 125 -2.11 2.74 -8.85
CA TYR A 125 -3.11 3.78 -8.62
C TYR A 125 -2.58 4.93 -7.77
N GLU A 126 -1.93 4.61 -6.65
CA GLU A 126 -1.34 5.60 -5.75
C GLU A 126 0.12 5.22 -5.51
N MET A 127 1.03 5.98 -6.08
CA MET A 127 2.46 5.74 -5.86
C MET A 127 2.87 6.26 -4.50
N SER A 128 3.62 5.46 -3.74
CA SER A 128 4.30 5.98 -2.57
C SER A 128 5.17 7.17 -2.94
N GLN A 129 5.01 8.27 -2.20
CA GLN A 129 5.88 9.45 -2.32
C GLN A 129 6.86 9.55 -1.16
N PHE A 130 6.81 8.58 -0.24
CA PHE A 130 7.70 8.54 0.91
C PHE A 130 9.08 8.00 0.53
N TRP A 131 9.10 7.03 -0.42
CA TRP A 131 10.33 6.38 -0.87
C TRP A 131 10.39 6.28 -2.38
N THR A 132 11.62 6.33 -2.91
CA THR A 132 11.89 6.16 -4.33
C THR A 132 11.77 4.67 -4.69
N TRP A 133 10.96 4.38 -5.70
CA TRP A 133 10.83 3.03 -6.26
C TRP A 133 11.98 2.72 -7.24
N GLY A 134 12.23 1.43 -7.48
CA GLY A 134 13.26 0.97 -8.41
C GLY A 134 14.70 1.06 -7.86
N VAL A 135 14.88 1.54 -6.63
CA VAL A 135 16.20 1.65 -6.00
C VAL A 135 16.35 0.58 -4.93
N LEU A 136 17.48 -0.10 -4.92
CA LEU A 136 17.92 -0.90 -3.78
C LEU A 136 18.46 0.06 -2.70
N TYR A 137 17.73 0.19 -1.61
CA TYR A 137 18.18 0.98 -0.48
C TYR A 137 19.38 0.32 0.18
N GLN A 138 20.52 1.03 0.23
CA GLN A 138 21.74 0.57 0.87
C GLN A 138 21.64 0.57 2.40
N GLU A 139 20.78 1.44 2.93
CA GLU A 139 20.38 1.50 4.33
C GLU A 139 18.85 1.50 4.39
N ILE A 140 18.29 0.69 5.28
CA ILE A 140 16.84 0.61 5.44
C ILE A 140 16.33 1.92 6.03
N PRO A 141 15.32 2.59 5.41
CA PRO A 141 14.72 3.80 5.95
C PRO A 141 14.26 3.63 7.40
N PRO A 142 14.41 4.65 8.26
CA PRO A 142 14.12 4.53 9.70
C PRO A 142 12.71 4.03 10.03
N GLU A 143 11.70 4.48 9.27
CA GLU A 143 10.31 4.07 9.47
C GLU A 143 10.11 2.58 9.15
N MET A 144 10.79 2.07 8.12
CA MET A 144 10.78 0.65 7.78
C MET A 144 11.54 -0.16 8.81
N ALA A 145 12.71 0.32 9.25
CA ALA A 145 13.53 -0.33 10.28
C ALA A 145 12.78 -0.49 11.61
N GLU A 146 11.96 0.49 11.98
CA GLU A 146 11.12 0.43 13.17
C GLU A 146 10.07 -0.70 13.07
N VAL A 147 9.40 -0.85 11.91
CA VAL A 147 8.44 -1.94 11.70
C VAL A 147 9.14 -3.30 11.72
N LEU A 148 10.30 -3.40 11.07
CA LEU A 148 11.09 -4.64 11.02
C LEU A 148 11.57 -5.08 12.40
N SER A 149 11.94 -4.14 13.28
CA SER A 149 12.43 -4.43 14.62
C SER A 149 11.31 -4.69 15.63
N SER A 150 10.21 -3.95 15.52
CA SER A 150 9.09 -4.04 16.47
C SER A 150 8.05 -5.12 16.09
N GLY A 151 7.98 -5.51 14.83
CA GLY A 151 6.91 -6.36 14.29
C GLY A 151 5.53 -5.70 14.30
N LYS A 152 5.45 -4.39 14.54
CA LYS A 152 4.19 -3.65 14.64
C LYS A 152 3.98 -2.77 13.42
N PRO A 153 2.75 -2.68 12.89
CA PRO A 153 2.45 -1.73 11.83
C PRO A 153 2.74 -0.29 12.24
N LYS A 154 3.11 0.53 11.25
CA LYS A 154 3.37 1.96 11.43
C LYS A 154 2.68 2.78 10.36
N THR A 155 1.92 3.78 10.81
CA THR A 155 1.29 4.77 9.94
C THR A 155 2.23 5.95 9.74
N ILE A 156 2.39 6.35 8.47
CA ILE A 156 3.21 7.48 8.07
C ILE A 156 2.30 8.49 7.39
N SER A 157 2.26 9.67 7.96
CA SER A 157 1.50 10.80 7.45
C SER A 157 2.38 12.04 7.48
N GLY A 158 2.30 12.90 6.47
CA GLY A 158 3.06 14.15 6.49
C GLY A 158 3.45 14.69 5.13
N LYS A 159 3.35 13.92 4.06
CA LYS A 159 3.54 14.44 2.70
C LYS A 159 2.19 14.68 2.05
N GLY A 160 1.69 15.92 2.15
CA GLY A 160 0.46 16.34 1.48
C GLY A 160 -0.76 15.55 1.95
N ASP A 161 -1.48 15.00 0.99
CA ASP A 161 -2.72 14.24 1.15
C ASP A 161 -2.52 12.71 1.20
N LEU A 162 -1.28 12.22 1.11
CA LEU A 162 -0.96 10.80 1.17
C LEU A 162 -0.82 10.30 2.61
N ILE A 163 -1.25 9.06 2.79
CA ILE A 163 -1.06 8.27 4.01
C ILE A 163 -0.51 6.93 3.58
N SER A 164 0.53 6.46 4.25
CA SER A 164 1.11 5.14 4.04
C SER A 164 1.12 4.37 5.35
N VAL A 165 0.72 3.10 5.31
CA VAL A 165 0.81 2.19 6.45
C VAL A 165 1.73 1.05 6.08
N LEU A 166 2.81 0.89 6.84
CA LEU A 166 3.73 -0.23 6.72
C LEU A 166 3.30 -1.35 7.66
N THR A 167 3.35 -2.59 7.18
CA THR A 167 3.07 -3.78 8.01
C THR A 167 4.04 -4.91 7.66
N PRO A 168 4.48 -5.74 8.65
CA PRO A 168 5.42 -6.81 8.40
C PRO A 168 4.80 -7.97 7.61
N VAL A 169 5.66 -8.64 6.83
CA VAL A 169 5.37 -9.90 6.13
C VAL A 169 6.20 -10.99 6.80
N TYR A 170 5.52 -12.03 7.29
CA TYR A 170 6.14 -13.15 7.99
C TYR A 170 6.26 -14.38 7.10
N ASN A 171 7.34 -15.14 7.26
CA ASN A 171 7.46 -16.49 6.74
C ASN A 171 6.87 -17.53 7.72
N SER A 172 6.87 -18.80 7.35
CA SER A 172 6.38 -19.89 8.19
C SER A 172 7.20 -20.11 9.46
N LEU A 173 8.41 -19.58 9.54
CA LEU A 173 9.26 -19.63 10.74
C LEU A 173 9.01 -18.48 11.71
N GLY A 174 8.17 -17.51 11.32
CA GLY A 174 7.89 -16.31 12.10
C GLY A 174 8.91 -15.17 11.88
N ASP A 175 9.83 -15.30 10.93
CA ASP A 175 10.75 -14.23 10.60
C ASP A 175 10.08 -13.17 9.74
N ILE A 176 10.41 -11.91 9.94
CA ILE A 176 9.98 -10.83 9.05
C ILE A 176 10.89 -10.82 7.83
N VAL A 177 10.31 -11.06 6.65
CA VAL A 177 11.03 -11.17 5.39
C VAL A 177 10.79 -9.99 4.45
N GLY A 178 9.87 -9.11 4.81
CA GLY A 178 9.54 -7.92 4.03
C GLY A 178 8.45 -7.10 4.69
N LEU A 179 7.95 -6.11 3.97
CA LEU A 179 6.86 -5.24 4.40
C LEU A 179 5.82 -5.11 3.29
N VAL A 180 4.55 -4.99 3.67
CA VAL A 180 3.52 -4.44 2.79
C VAL A 180 3.34 -2.97 3.16
N GLU A 181 3.37 -2.11 2.16
CA GLU A 181 3.00 -0.71 2.25
C GLU A 181 1.59 -0.54 1.67
N VAL A 182 0.66 -0.07 2.47
CA VAL A 182 -0.70 0.28 2.04
C VAL A 182 -0.78 1.79 1.91
N VAL A 183 -0.97 2.29 0.68
CA VAL A 183 -0.96 3.72 0.36
C VAL A 183 -2.35 4.17 -0.07
N GLY A 184 -2.79 5.30 0.46
CA GLY A 184 -4.02 5.95 0.05
C GLY A 184 -3.89 7.46 0.04
N ARG A 185 -4.74 8.12 -0.73
CA ARG A 185 -4.79 9.58 -0.87
C ARG A 185 -6.10 10.12 -0.33
N LEU A 186 -6.01 11.11 0.57
CA LEU A 186 -7.17 11.87 1.00
C LEU A 186 -7.82 12.54 -0.21
N ARG A 187 -9.08 12.26 -0.42
CA ARG A 187 -9.88 12.94 -1.44
C ARG A 187 -10.56 14.13 -0.81
N VAL A 188 -10.02 15.31 -1.05
CA VAL A 188 -10.75 16.55 -0.85
C VAL A 188 -11.83 16.60 -1.94
N ASN A 189 -13.09 16.75 -1.56
CA ASN A 189 -14.20 16.86 -2.51
C ASN A 189 -13.96 18.03 -3.46
N TRP A 190 -13.57 17.75 -4.70
CA TRP A 190 -13.35 18.72 -5.77
C TRP A 190 -14.66 19.34 -6.31
N GLN A 191 -15.81 19.02 -5.71
CA GLN A 191 -17.10 19.50 -6.19
C GLN A 191 -17.41 20.97 -5.86
N GLU A 192 -16.59 21.66 -5.07
CA GLU A 192 -16.86 23.07 -4.71
C GLU A 192 -16.21 24.13 -5.59
N ASN A 193 -15.38 23.76 -6.59
CA ASN A 193 -14.64 24.73 -7.39
C ASN A 193 -15.01 24.77 -8.89
N VAL A 194 -16.18 24.25 -9.27
CA VAL A 194 -16.74 24.48 -10.61
C VAL A 194 -17.92 25.42 -10.46
N LYS A 195 -17.64 26.69 -10.37
CA LYS A 195 -18.56 27.79 -10.66
C LYS A 195 -18.08 28.52 -11.87
#